data_7574b4f2fcd3e95b9a464c26655e616b
#
_entry.id   7574b4f2fcd3e95b9a464c26655e616b
#
_cell.length_a   1.000
_cell.length_b   1.000
_cell.length_c   1.000
_cell.angle_alpha   90.00
_cell.angle_beta   90.00
_cell.angle_gamma   90.00
#
_symmetry.space_group_name_H-M   'P 1'
#
loop_
_entity.id
_entity.type
_entity.pdbx_description
1 polymer ?
#
loop_
_entity_poly.entity_id
_entity_poly.type
_entity_poly.pdbx_seq_one_letter_code
_entity_poly.pdbx_strand_id
1 'polypeptide(L)'
;MSLNVADLERKATLGDKKARAVLPFRRNTHLTLAAILLTNVAFASASSIVLAGQLNGFVAGAISTLLLVFFGELLPQALFTKNALSFCYFFTPLLRLMTILTYVIAKPLQLILDRWFGDEKRRLHSRHELSLIIGEHIKHDESELDDDEIEIIRGALQLSEKKVQTIMTSINETYYFTPGTIIDQQKIDEIKQRGFSRIPIIDARREKCSGVILMKDLVDIDFAKQPQLIEEVKIHKAISVGANTALDTMFRHFIGAHGHMMMVEKKNKIVGIVTIEDLIEEILGHEIEDETLHG
;
A
#
# COMPACT_ATOMS: atom_id res chain seq x y z
N MET A 1 11.25 -23.46 9.16
CA MET A 1 10.09 -22.71 8.63
C MET A 1 10.37 -21.22 8.46
N SER A 2 11.58 -20.84 8.11
CA SER A 2 12.02 -19.44 7.96
C SER A 2 11.56 -18.74 6.64
N LEU A 3 11.01 -19.48 5.67
CA LEU A 3 10.61 -18.91 4.38
C LEU A 3 9.24 -18.27 4.46
N ASN A 4 9.15 -16.97 4.17
CA ASN A 4 7.88 -16.25 4.08
C ASN A 4 7.12 -16.63 2.80
N VAL A 5 5.81 -16.91 2.91
CA VAL A 5 4.96 -17.29 1.75
C VAL A 5 4.86 -16.15 0.75
N ALA A 6 4.70 -14.90 1.21
CA ALA A 6 4.58 -13.74 0.34
C ALA A 6 5.88 -13.51 -0.49
N ASP A 7 7.06 -13.67 0.14
CA ASP A 7 8.34 -13.57 -0.55
C ASP A 7 8.53 -14.68 -1.60
N LEU A 8 8.11 -15.91 -1.27
CA LEU A 8 8.12 -17.02 -2.24
C LEU A 8 7.16 -16.79 -3.41
N GLU A 9 5.98 -16.24 -3.16
CA GLU A 9 5.00 -15.89 -4.21
C GLU A 9 5.59 -14.82 -5.13
N ARG A 10 6.20 -13.76 -4.57
CA ARG A 10 6.87 -12.70 -5.33
C ARG A 10 7.98 -13.28 -6.21
N LYS A 11 8.91 -14.06 -5.64
CA LYS A 11 10.01 -14.69 -6.39
C LYS A 11 9.51 -15.66 -7.47
N ALA A 12 8.44 -16.42 -7.18
CA ALA A 12 7.83 -17.32 -8.16
C ALA A 12 7.20 -16.56 -9.33
N THR A 13 6.61 -15.38 -9.09
CA THR A 13 6.05 -14.49 -10.13
C THR A 13 7.17 -13.89 -10.99
N LEU A 14 8.30 -13.55 -10.38
CA LEU A 14 9.51 -13.07 -11.07
C LEU A 14 10.27 -14.17 -11.84
N GLY A 15 9.75 -15.42 -11.84
CA GLY A 15 10.31 -16.51 -12.63
C GLY A 15 11.30 -17.41 -11.92
N ASP A 16 11.52 -17.24 -10.61
CA ASP A 16 12.43 -18.12 -9.84
C ASP A 16 11.87 -19.55 -9.77
N LYS A 17 12.59 -20.47 -10.41
CA LYS A 17 12.24 -21.91 -10.46
C LYS A 17 12.26 -22.57 -9.08
N LYS A 18 13.18 -22.14 -8.18
CA LYS A 18 13.30 -22.69 -6.83
C LYS A 18 12.08 -22.29 -5.98
N ALA A 19 11.71 -21.02 -6.01
CA ALA A 19 10.55 -20.51 -5.31
C ALA A 19 9.26 -21.19 -5.81
N ARG A 20 9.10 -21.36 -7.12
CA ARG A 20 7.92 -22.02 -7.73
C ARG A 20 7.80 -23.50 -7.30
N ALA A 21 8.90 -24.21 -7.15
CA ALA A 21 8.89 -25.63 -6.73
C ALA A 21 8.57 -25.79 -5.24
N VAL A 22 9.02 -24.86 -4.39
CA VAL A 22 8.85 -24.93 -2.92
C VAL A 22 7.49 -24.35 -2.47
N LEU A 23 6.93 -23.41 -3.21
CA LEU A 23 5.70 -22.69 -2.87
C LEU A 23 4.49 -23.61 -2.52
N PRO A 24 4.21 -24.73 -3.23
CA PRO A 24 3.08 -25.60 -2.88
C PRO A 24 3.17 -26.19 -1.46
N PHE A 25 4.39 -26.52 -1.01
CA PHE A 25 4.64 -27.07 0.33
C PHE A 25 4.46 -25.99 1.42
N ARG A 26 4.80 -24.75 1.10
CA ARG A 26 4.63 -23.63 2.01
C ARG A 26 3.18 -23.14 2.08
N ARG A 27 2.44 -23.22 0.98
CA ARG A 27 0.99 -22.94 0.96
C ARG A 27 0.17 -23.93 1.80
N ASN A 28 0.64 -25.18 1.88
CA ASN A 28 0.02 -26.23 2.69
C ASN A 28 0.91 -26.58 3.89
N THR A 29 1.20 -25.57 4.71
CA THR A 29 2.14 -25.68 5.84
C THR A 29 1.79 -26.82 6.77
N HIS A 30 0.53 -26.94 7.21
CA HIS A 30 0.10 -27.97 8.15
C HIS A 30 0.20 -29.38 7.56
N LEU A 31 -0.14 -29.56 6.27
CA LEU A 31 0.03 -30.84 5.59
C LEU A 31 1.52 -31.24 5.50
N THR A 32 2.36 -30.31 5.08
CA THR A 32 3.80 -30.55 4.94
C THR A 32 4.44 -30.84 6.28
N LEU A 33 4.06 -30.09 7.33
CA LEU A 33 4.55 -30.32 8.70
C LEU A 33 4.13 -31.71 9.20
N ALA A 34 2.86 -32.05 9.05
CA ALA A 34 2.34 -33.35 9.45
C ALA A 34 3.06 -34.50 8.72
N ALA A 35 3.30 -34.36 7.40
CA ALA A 35 4.03 -35.34 6.62
C ALA A 35 5.48 -35.54 7.10
N ILE A 36 6.18 -34.45 7.38
CA ILE A 36 7.57 -34.50 7.91
C ILE A 36 7.59 -35.16 9.29
N LEU A 37 6.71 -34.76 10.20
CA LEU A 37 6.63 -35.32 11.55
C LEU A 37 6.30 -36.82 11.55
N LEU A 38 5.30 -37.22 10.75
CA LEU A 38 4.92 -38.65 10.63
C LEU A 38 6.07 -39.48 10.04
N THR A 39 6.76 -38.96 9.03
CA THR A 39 7.91 -39.63 8.45
C THR A 39 9.04 -39.76 9.47
N ASN A 40 9.29 -38.72 10.23
CA ASN A 40 10.34 -38.73 11.26
C ASN A 40 10.03 -39.81 12.35
N VAL A 41 8.81 -39.86 12.85
CA VAL A 41 8.37 -40.84 13.81
C VAL A 41 8.45 -42.27 13.23
N ALA A 42 8.03 -42.46 11.98
CA ALA A 42 8.13 -43.76 11.30
C ALA A 42 9.57 -44.23 11.17
N PHE A 43 10.52 -43.36 10.80
CA PHE A 43 11.94 -43.69 10.74
C PHE A 43 12.50 -44.00 12.12
N ALA A 44 12.14 -43.24 13.15
CA ALA A 44 12.56 -43.51 14.51
C ALA A 44 12.12 -44.90 15.00
N SER A 45 10.84 -45.23 14.78
CA SER A 45 10.28 -46.55 15.16
C SER A 45 10.95 -47.68 14.39
N ALA A 46 11.11 -47.50 13.07
CA ALA A 46 11.77 -48.53 12.26
C ALA A 46 13.23 -48.76 12.70
N SER A 47 13.99 -47.67 12.94
CA SER A 47 15.37 -47.75 13.44
C SER A 47 15.44 -48.47 14.79
N SER A 48 14.52 -48.16 15.71
CA SER A 48 14.47 -48.80 17.01
C SER A 48 14.22 -50.30 16.91
N ILE A 49 13.26 -50.73 16.03
CA ILE A 49 12.95 -52.13 15.80
C ILE A 49 14.18 -52.88 15.21
N VAL A 50 14.83 -52.30 14.23
CA VAL A 50 16.03 -52.94 13.61
C VAL A 50 17.18 -53.08 14.62
N LEU A 51 17.44 -52.03 15.41
CA LEU A 51 18.49 -52.11 16.45
C LEU A 51 18.13 -53.08 17.58
N ALA A 52 16.87 -53.18 17.98
CA ALA A 52 16.41 -54.12 19.02
C ALA A 52 16.62 -55.57 18.64
N GLY A 53 16.70 -55.89 17.33
CA GLY A 53 17.06 -57.22 16.86
C GLY A 53 18.54 -57.60 17.07
N GLN A 54 19.40 -56.61 17.34
CA GLN A 54 20.84 -56.80 17.50
C GLN A 54 21.38 -56.38 18.90
N LEU A 55 20.65 -55.51 19.58
CA LEU A 55 21.05 -54.92 20.86
C LEU A 55 19.93 -55.09 21.90
N ASN A 56 20.32 -54.96 23.18
CA ASN A 56 19.34 -54.86 24.26
C ASN A 56 18.33 -53.69 23.95
N GLY A 57 17.03 -53.92 24.14
CA GLY A 57 16.00 -52.97 23.80
C GLY A 57 16.18 -51.57 24.39
N PHE A 58 16.71 -51.47 25.61
CA PHE A 58 17.02 -50.16 26.23
C PHE A 58 18.14 -49.45 25.49
N VAL A 59 19.21 -50.15 25.15
CA VAL A 59 20.39 -49.61 24.41
C VAL A 59 19.97 -49.22 22.98
N ALA A 60 19.15 -50.07 22.33
CA ALA A 60 18.63 -49.76 21.00
C ALA A 60 17.77 -48.51 20.99
N GLY A 61 16.91 -48.33 21.99
CA GLY A 61 16.08 -47.11 22.15
C GLY A 61 16.93 -45.85 22.36
N ALA A 62 17.93 -45.93 23.24
CA ALA A 62 18.84 -44.81 23.52
C ALA A 62 19.64 -44.36 22.28
N ILE A 63 20.21 -45.34 21.54
CA ILE A 63 20.97 -45.04 20.30
C ILE A 63 20.05 -44.47 19.22
N SER A 64 18.84 -45.06 19.02
CA SER A 64 17.88 -44.54 18.04
C SER A 64 17.45 -43.10 18.36
N THR A 65 17.24 -42.79 19.63
CA THR A 65 16.89 -41.44 20.07
C THR A 65 18.01 -40.44 19.80
N LEU A 66 19.23 -40.78 20.14
CA LEU A 66 20.40 -39.94 19.89
C LEU A 66 20.61 -39.69 18.38
N LEU A 67 20.51 -40.72 17.56
CA LEU A 67 20.64 -40.59 16.11
C LEU A 67 19.53 -39.69 15.52
N LEU A 68 18.31 -39.89 16.00
CA LEU A 68 17.17 -39.08 15.56
C LEU A 68 17.33 -37.60 15.92
N VAL A 69 17.66 -37.32 17.18
CA VAL A 69 17.85 -35.92 17.65
C VAL A 69 19.00 -35.26 16.90
N PHE A 70 20.12 -35.96 16.76
CA PHE A 70 21.30 -35.36 16.13
C PHE A 70 21.13 -35.21 14.61
N PHE A 71 20.74 -36.27 13.90
CA PHE A 71 20.65 -36.28 12.44
C PHE A 71 19.25 -35.85 11.92
N GLY A 72 18.20 -36.09 12.70
CA GLY A 72 16.84 -35.74 12.33
C GLY A 72 16.41 -34.31 12.67
N GLU A 73 16.97 -33.72 13.74
CA GLU A 73 16.59 -32.39 14.19
C GLU A 73 17.73 -31.38 14.21
N LEU A 74 18.80 -31.60 15.02
CA LEU A 74 19.84 -30.60 15.27
C LEU A 74 20.63 -30.26 14.01
N LEU A 75 21.13 -31.27 13.30
CA LEU A 75 21.94 -31.06 12.11
C LEU A 75 21.17 -30.37 10.97
N PRO A 76 19.95 -30.80 10.61
CA PRO A 76 19.14 -30.09 9.62
C PRO A 76 18.84 -28.66 10.02
N GLN A 77 18.45 -28.39 11.28
CA GLN A 77 18.18 -27.03 11.75
C GLN A 77 19.40 -26.12 11.60
N ALA A 78 20.58 -26.62 11.96
CA ALA A 78 21.81 -25.83 11.83
C ALA A 78 22.21 -25.54 10.38
N LEU A 79 21.99 -26.49 9.47
CA LEU A 79 22.37 -26.35 8.05
C LEU A 79 21.37 -25.52 7.23
N PHE A 80 20.06 -25.60 7.55
CA PHE A 80 19.02 -25.03 6.72
C PHE A 80 18.76 -23.54 6.99
N THR A 81 19.30 -22.96 8.05
CA THR A 81 19.09 -21.55 8.41
C THR A 81 19.69 -20.59 7.38
N LYS A 82 20.86 -20.87 6.83
CA LYS A 82 21.58 -19.94 5.93
C LYS A 82 21.06 -19.94 4.48
N ASN A 83 20.60 -21.09 3.96
CA ASN A 83 20.21 -21.25 2.54
C ASN A 83 18.90 -22.04 2.38
N ALA A 84 17.87 -21.70 3.17
CA ALA A 84 16.62 -22.44 3.27
C ALA A 84 15.95 -22.73 1.91
N LEU A 85 15.91 -21.76 0.98
CA LEU A 85 15.28 -21.94 -0.33
C LEU A 85 15.98 -22.96 -1.21
N SER A 86 17.31 -22.91 -1.28
CA SER A 86 18.09 -23.84 -2.13
C SER A 86 18.04 -25.26 -1.58
N PHE A 87 18.08 -25.42 -0.24
CA PHE A 87 17.92 -26.72 0.41
C PHE A 87 16.50 -27.28 0.22
N CYS A 88 15.47 -26.50 0.47
CA CYS A 88 14.09 -26.94 0.23
C CYS A 88 13.87 -27.35 -1.23
N TYR A 89 14.46 -26.62 -2.18
CA TYR A 89 14.41 -26.98 -3.59
C TYR A 89 15.08 -28.31 -3.88
N PHE A 90 16.28 -28.54 -3.37
CA PHE A 90 17.02 -29.80 -3.54
C PHE A 90 16.26 -30.99 -2.97
N PHE A 91 15.62 -30.84 -1.80
CA PHE A 91 14.83 -31.87 -1.16
C PHE A 91 13.35 -31.91 -1.60
N THR A 92 12.93 -31.08 -2.55
CA THR A 92 11.55 -31.08 -3.08
C THR A 92 11.05 -32.47 -3.53
N PRO A 93 11.84 -33.28 -4.29
CA PRO A 93 11.36 -34.61 -4.69
C PRO A 93 11.14 -35.53 -3.50
N LEU A 94 12.01 -35.46 -2.48
CA LEU A 94 11.88 -36.24 -1.24
C LEU A 94 10.67 -35.77 -0.44
N LEU A 95 10.46 -34.47 -0.28
CA LEU A 95 9.28 -33.90 0.37
C LEU A 95 7.99 -34.32 -0.32
N ARG A 96 7.98 -34.37 -1.64
CA ARG A 96 6.84 -34.84 -2.42
C ARG A 96 6.55 -36.30 -2.14
N LEU A 97 7.58 -37.17 -2.15
CA LEU A 97 7.45 -38.58 -1.82
C LEU A 97 6.91 -38.79 -0.41
N MET A 98 7.49 -38.10 0.59
CA MET A 98 7.03 -38.14 1.98
C MET A 98 5.56 -37.74 2.10
N THR A 99 5.17 -36.63 1.46
CA THR A 99 3.79 -36.15 1.48
C THR A 99 2.83 -37.15 0.86
N ILE A 100 3.20 -37.80 -0.24
CA ILE A 100 2.35 -38.84 -0.89
C ILE A 100 2.20 -40.07 0.02
N LEU A 101 3.30 -40.58 0.56
CA LEU A 101 3.29 -41.77 1.42
C LEU A 101 2.46 -41.60 2.71
N THR A 102 2.56 -40.37 3.30
CA THR A 102 1.86 -40.09 4.56
C THR A 102 0.52 -39.44 4.36
N TYR A 103 0.09 -39.17 3.12
CA TYR A 103 -1.10 -38.38 2.78
C TYR A 103 -2.36 -38.84 3.49
N VAL A 104 -2.60 -40.16 3.55
CA VAL A 104 -3.79 -40.76 4.16
C VAL A 104 -3.93 -40.39 5.64
N ILE A 105 -2.80 -40.26 6.36
CA ILE A 105 -2.79 -39.93 7.80
C ILE A 105 -2.56 -38.39 7.97
N ALA A 106 -1.73 -37.79 7.16
CA ALA A 106 -1.42 -36.37 7.25
C ALA A 106 -2.60 -35.48 6.89
N LYS A 107 -3.46 -35.91 5.97
CA LYS A 107 -4.62 -35.10 5.54
C LYS A 107 -5.69 -34.91 6.63
N PRO A 108 -6.15 -35.95 7.36
CA PRO A 108 -7.02 -35.75 8.51
C PRO A 108 -6.41 -34.87 9.59
N LEU A 109 -5.10 -35.06 9.86
CA LEU A 109 -4.37 -34.24 10.84
C LEU A 109 -4.29 -32.77 10.42
N GLN A 110 -4.04 -32.52 9.15
CA GLN A 110 -4.11 -31.16 8.58
C GLN A 110 -5.48 -30.51 8.83
N LEU A 111 -6.60 -31.25 8.55
CA LEU A 111 -7.94 -30.70 8.72
C LEU A 111 -8.25 -30.35 10.19
N ILE A 112 -7.74 -31.14 11.14
CA ILE A 112 -7.86 -30.84 12.57
C ILE A 112 -7.05 -29.56 12.91
N LEU A 113 -5.81 -29.47 12.44
CA LEU A 113 -4.94 -28.31 12.68
C LEU A 113 -5.50 -27.04 12.05
N ASP A 114 -5.98 -27.11 10.80
CA ASP A 114 -6.62 -26.00 10.10
C ASP A 114 -7.87 -25.49 10.84
N ARG A 115 -8.61 -26.41 11.49
CA ARG A 115 -9.80 -26.06 12.28
C ARG A 115 -9.46 -25.40 13.63
N TRP A 116 -8.34 -25.78 14.25
CA TRP A 116 -7.96 -25.27 15.57
C TRP A 116 -7.13 -23.99 15.50
N PHE A 117 -6.22 -23.89 14.53
CA PHE A 117 -5.27 -22.79 14.40
C PHE A 117 -5.63 -21.82 13.28
N GLY A 118 -6.66 -22.14 12.48
CA GLY A 118 -7.01 -21.40 11.29
C GLY A 118 -6.01 -21.62 10.15
N ASP A 119 -6.46 -21.31 8.94
CA ASP A 119 -5.57 -21.27 7.77
C ASP A 119 -4.63 -20.06 7.93
N GLU A 120 -3.33 -20.26 7.76
CA GLU A 120 -2.32 -19.17 7.66
C GLU A 120 -2.51 -18.40 6.34
N LYS A 121 -3.78 -18.23 5.93
CA LYS A 121 -4.17 -17.54 4.72
C LYS A 121 -3.93 -16.05 4.91
N ARG A 122 -2.94 -15.54 4.16
CA ARG A 122 -2.78 -14.15 3.79
C ARG A 122 -3.26 -13.18 4.85
N ARG A 123 -2.43 -12.85 5.81
CA ARG A 123 -2.54 -11.55 6.44
C ARG A 123 -2.30 -10.54 5.31
N LEU A 124 -3.40 -9.98 4.82
CA LEU A 124 -3.32 -8.77 4.03
C LEU A 124 -2.59 -7.79 4.93
N HIS A 125 -1.39 -7.42 4.56
CA HIS A 125 -0.65 -6.38 5.28
C HIS A 125 -1.56 -5.15 5.33
N SER A 126 -1.79 -4.63 6.52
CA SER A 126 -2.48 -3.37 6.67
C SER A 126 -1.66 -2.28 5.96
N ARG A 127 -2.28 -1.18 5.54
CA ARG A 127 -1.54 -0.05 4.94
C ARG A 127 -0.39 0.40 5.83
N HIS A 128 -0.61 0.33 7.14
CA HIS A 128 0.41 0.63 8.14
C HIS A 128 1.59 -0.36 8.11
N GLU A 129 1.33 -1.67 8.00
CA GLU A 129 2.38 -2.70 7.84
C GLU A 129 3.15 -2.52 6.52
N LEU A 130 2.47 -2.15 5.42
CA LEU A 130 3.13 -1.83 4.15
C LEU A 130 4.05 -0.61 4.30
N SER A 131 3.61 0.44 4.99
CA SER A 131 4.43 1.62 5.27
C SER A 131 5.67 1.28 6.10
N LEU A 132 5.54 0.38 7.09
CA LEU A 132 6.68 -0.10 7.89
C LEU A 132 7.65 -0.95 7.06
N ILE A 133 7.15 -1.86 6.22
CA ILE A 133 7.99 -2.70 5.35
C ILE A 133 8.80 -1.83 4.38
N ILE A 134 8.16 -0.80 3.80
CA ILE A 134 8.85 0.17 2.93
C ILE A 134 9.91 0.94 3.73
N GLY A 135 9.57 1.35 4.97
CA GLY A 135 10.51 2.03 5.86
C GLY A 135 11.70 1.17 6.30
N GLU A 136 11.56 -0.15 6.37
CA GLU A 136 12.68 -1.07 6.66
C GLU A 136 13.62 -1.24 5.45
N HIS A 137 13.11 -1.14 4.21
CA HIS A 137 13.92 -1.23 3.00
C HIS A 137 14.93 -0.07 2.87
N ILE A 138 14.63 1.10 3.47
CA ILE A 138 15.55 2.27 3.51
C ILE A 138 16.86 1.95 4.25
N LYS A 139 16.82 1.03 5.22
CA LYS A 139 17.98 0.72 6.08
C LYS A 139 18.96 -0.28 5.45
N HIS A 140 18.63 -0.80 4.29
CA HIS A 140 19.49 -1.73 3.57
C HIS A 140 20.15 -1.01 2.39
N ASP A 141 21.49 -0.97 2.37
CA ASP A 141 22.33 -0.39 1.29
C ASP A 141 22.07 -1.00 -0.11
N GLU A 142 21.21 -2.00 -0.24
CA GLU A 142 20.82 -2.67 -1.49
C GLU A 142 19.41 -2.25 -1.97
N SER A 143 18.82 -1.16 -1.43
CA SER A 143 17.52 -0.67 -1.91
C SER A 143 17.69 -0.05 -3.30
N GLU A 144 16.88 -0.51 -4.27
CA GLU A 144 16.76 0.11 -5.60
C GLU A 144 15.86 1.35 -5.58
N LEU A 145 15.18 1.63 -4.43
CA LEU A 145 14.30 2.80 -4.25
C LEU A 145 15.10 3.93 -3.63
N ASP A 146 14.91 5.10 -4.18
CA ASP A 146 15.46 6.34 -3.68
C ASP A 146 14.54 6.94 -2.55
N ASP A 147 15.08 7.87 -1.78
CA ASP A 147 14.37 8.46 -0.63
C ASP A 147 13.09 9.20 -1.07
N ASP A 148 13.11 9.87 -2.22
CA ASP A 148 11.95 10.59 -2.78
C ASP A 148 10.83 9.62 -3.20
N GLU A 149 11.19 8.49 -3.84
CA GLU A 149 10.23 7.45 -4.21
C GLU A 149 9.52 6.86 -2.99
N ILE A 150 10.27 6.70 -1.91
CA ILE A 150 9.75 6.17 -0.64
C ILE A 150 8.79 7.16 -0.01
N GLU A 151 9.10 8.47 -0.05
CA GLU A 151 8.24 9.51 0.50
C GLU A 151 6.93 9.59 -0.28
N ILE A 152 6.96 9.54 -1.60
CA ILE A 152 5.79 9.46 -2.47
C ILE A 152 4.91 8.25 -2.10
N ILE A 153 5.51 7.07 -1.94
CA ILE A 153 4.75 5.87 -1.59
C ILE A 153 4.08 6.01 -0.21
N ARG A 154 4.79 6.59 0.77
CA ARG A 154 4.23 6.86 2.10
C ARG A 154 3.09 7.85 2.05
N GLY A 155 3.26 8.97 1.34
CA GLY A 155 2.22 9.97 1.13
C GLY A 155 0.96 9.35 0.52
N ALA A 156 1.12 8.55 -0.54
CA ALA A 156 0.02 7.85 -1.19
C ALA A 156 -0.72 6.86 -0.26
N LEU A 157 -0.01 6.13 0.60
CA LEU A 157 -0.62 5.22 1.58
C LEU A 157 -1.41 5.96 2.67
N GLN A 158 -1.02 7.19 3.00
CA GLN A 158 -1.66 8.02 4.02
C GLN A 158 -2.90 8.78 3.54
N LEU A 159 -3.11 8.90 2.22
CA LEU A 159 -4.24 9.66 1.65
C LEU A 159 -5.61 9.27 2.21
N SER A 160 -5.82 8.01 2.57
CA SER A 160 -7.09 7.57 3.13
C SER A 160 -7.29 7.93 4.60
N GLU A 161 -6.23 8.30 5.31
CA GLU A 161 -6.27 8.67 6.73
C GLU A 161 -6.40 10.18 6.90
N LYS A 162 -5.85 10.97 5.96
CA LYS A 162 -5.91 12.42 5.95
C LYS A 162 -7.23 12.92 5.35
N LYS A 163 -7.68 14.10 5.79
CA LYS A 163 -8.95 14.71 5.39
C LYS A 163 -8.70 15.99 4.62
N VAL A 164 -9.62 16.36 3.73
CA VAL A 164 -9.55 17.58 2.91
C VAL A 164 -9.28 18.83 3.76
N GLN A 165 -9.87 18.93 4.93
CA GLN A 165 -9.67 20.10 5.81
C GLN A 165 -8.22 20.30 6.28
N THR A 166 -7.34 19.30 6.16
CA THR A 166 -5.94 19.42 6.60
C THR A 166 -5.04 20.06 5.55
N ILE A 167 -5.44 20.02 4.27
CA ILE A 167 -4.64 20.55 3.16
C ILE A 167 -5.33 21.72 2.43
N MET A 168 -6.61 22.02 2.75
CA MET A 168 -7.35 23.08 2.10
C MET A 168 -6.78 24.46 2.42
N THR A 169 -6.80 25.36 1.47
CA THR A 169 -6.65 26.79 1.70
C THR A 169 -7.91 27.36 2.32
N SER A 170 -7.79 28.05 3.47
CA SER A 170 -8.92 28.65 4.16
C SER A 170 -9.63 29.68 3.31
N ILE A 171 -10.96 29.79 3.43
CA ILE A 171 -11.74 30.80 2.72
C ILE A 171 -11.33 32.24 3.07
N ASN A 172 -10.72 32.48 4.22
CA ASN A 172 -10.22 33.79 4.61
C ASN A 172 -8.92 34.19 3.88
N GLU A 173 -8.19 33.22 3.36
CA GLU A 173 -6.96 33.36 2.60
C GLU A 173 -7.23 33.22 1.09
N THR A 174 -8.39 32.72 0.72
CA THR A 174 -8.80 32.50 -0.68
C THR A 174 -9.19 33.81 -1.34
N TYR A 175 -8.64 34.07 -2.53
CA TYR A 175 -9.10 35.14 -3.39
C TYR A 175 -10.36 34.68 -4.18
N TYR A 176 -11.47 35.39 -4.05
CA TYR A 176 -12.71 35.08 -4.74
C TYR A 176 -13.50 36.33 -5.08
N PHE A 177 -14.37 36.24 -6.05
CA PHE A 177 -15.31 37.29 -6.37
C PHE A 177 -16.69 37.02 -5.77
N THR A 178 -17.47 38.11 -5.55
CA THR A 178 -18.86 38.01 -5.21
C THR A 178 -19.71 38.25 -6.45
N PRO A 179 -20.94 37.67 -6.52
CA PRO A 179 -21.91 38.02 -7.57
C PRO A 179 -22.11 39.55 -7.68
N GLY A 180 -22.26 40.04 -8.91
CA GLY A 180 -22.36 41.48 -9.19
C GLY A 180 -21.06 42.24 -9.21
N THR A 181 -19.89 41.57 -9.08
CA THR A 181 -18.59 42.22 -9.22
C THR A 181 -18.34 42.65 -10.65
N ILE A 182 -17.93 43.90 -10.84
CA ILE A 182 -17.47 44.41 -12.14
C ILE A 182 -15.97 44.08 -12.30
N ILE A 183 -15.63 43.41 -13.38
CA ILE A 183 -14.24 43.12 -13.77
C ILE A 183 -13.77 44.25 -14.68
N ASP A 184 -12.78 44.97 -14.23
CA ASP A 184 -12.07 46.02 -14.94
C ASP A 184 -10.58 45.65 -15.12
N GLN A 185 -9.82 46.52 -15.82
CA GLN A 185 -8.40 46.28 -16.06
C GLN A 185 -7.60 46.15 -14.76
N GLN A 186 -7.96 46.92 -13.73
CA GLN A 186 -7.25 46.91 -12.45
C GLN A 186 -7.37 45.53 -11.77
N LYS A 187 -8.56 44.91 -11.79
CA LYS A 187 -8.77 43.55 -11.24
C LYS A 187 -8.04 42.49 -12.05
N ILE A 188 -7.99 42.65 -13.37
CA ILE A 188 -7.23 41.70 -14.22
C ILE A 188 -5.73 41.79 -13.89
N ASP A 189 -5.20 43.00 -13.72
CA ASP A 189 -3.79 43.18 -13.36
C ASP A 189 -3.48 42.65 -11.95
N GLU A 190 -4.40 42.83 -10.99
CA GLU A 190 -4.31 42.22 -9.65
C GLU A 190 -4.25 40.70 -9.72
N ILE A 191 -5.13 40.07 -10.50
CA ILE A 191 -5.17 38.60 -10.66
C ILE A 191 -3.87 38.10 -11.28
N LYS A 192 -3.37 38.79 -12.31
CA LYS A 192 -2.11 38.47 -12.97
C LYS A 192 -0.90 38.59 -12.02
N GLN A 193 -0.86 39.68 -11.25
CA GLN A 193 0.22 39.91 -10.29
C GLN A 193 0.27 38.84 -9.20
N ARG A 194 -0.91 38.34 -8.81
CA ARG A 194 -1.03 37.24 -7.80
C ARG A 194 -0.87 35.83 -8.38
N GLY A 195 -0.77 35.68 -9.70
CA GLY A 195 -0.59 34.40 -10.37
C GLY A 195 -1.84 33.49 -10.37
N PHE A 196 -3.04 34.00 -10.04
CA PHE A 196 -4.22 33.15 -9.93
C PHE A 196 -4.75 32.70 -11.31
N SER A 197 -4.79 31.42 -11.54
CA SER A 197 -5.34 30.81 -12.76
C SER A 197 -6.86 30.57 -12.68
N ARG A 198 -7.42 30.42 -11.46
CA ARG A 198 -8.82 30.08 -11.21
C ARG A 198 -9.37 30.91 -10.06
N ILE A 199 -10.48 31.61 -10.30
CA ILE A 199 -11.12 32.48 -9.32
C ILE A 199 -12.54 32.01 -9.09
N PRO A 200 -12.90 31.52 -7.88
CA PRO A 200 -14.26 31.15 -7.55
C PRO A 200 -15.16 32.37 -7.35
N ILE A 201 -16.46 32.20 -7.64
CA ILE A 201 -17.52 33.19 -7.38
C ILE A 201 -18.34 32.70 -6.22
N ILE A 202 -18.18 33.33 -5.06
CA ILE A 202 -18.79 32.89 -3.80
C ILE A 202 -19.67 34.01 -3.26
N ASP A 203 -20.90 33.68 -2.81
CA ASP A 203 -21.79 34.65 -2.22
C ASP A 203 -21.26 35.21 -0.88
N ALA A 204 -21.75 36.39 -0.49
CA ALA A 204 -21.30 37.07 0.71
C ALA A 204 -21.55 36.26 2.02
N ARG A 205 -22.52 35.34 2.01
CA ARG A 205 -22.82 34.45 3.15
C ARG A 205 -21.97 33.16 3.15
N ARG A 206 -21.19 32.94 2.08
CA ARG A 206 -20.38 31.74 1.86
C ARG A 206 -21.22 30.44 1.85
N GLU A 207 -22.47 30.53 1.42
CA GLU A 207 -23.37 29.36 1.36
C GLU A 207 -23.37 28.72 -0.03
N LYS A 208 -23.03 29.50 -1.07
CA LYS A 208 -23.07 29.02 -2.44
C LYS A 208 -21.89 29.53 -3.27
N CYS A 209 -21.29 28.63 -4.05
CA CYS A 209 -20.41 28.99 -5.14
C CYS A 209 -21.18 28.94 -6.46
N SER A 210 -21.26 30.09 -7.17
CA SER A 210 -21.93 30.18 -8.46
C SER A 210 -21.11 29.55 -9.59
N GLY A 211 -19.81 29.43 -9.43
CA GLY A 211 -18.91 28.81 -10.39
C GLY A 211 -17.47 29.30 -10.23
N VAL A 212 -16.63 28.97 -11.20
CA VAL A 212 -15.21 29.33 -11.25
C VAL A 212 -14.92 30.01 -12.57
N ILE A 213 -14.21 31.13 -12.55
CA ILE A 213 -13.66 31.80 -13.73
C ILE A 213 -12.24 31.30 -13.95
N LEU A 214 -11.90 31.02 -15.20
CA LEU A 214 -10.52 30.68 -15.59
C LEU A 214 -9.88 31.91 -16.20
N MET A 215 -8.69 32.28 -15.74
CA MET A 215 -7.95 33.43 -16.25
C MET A 215 -7.75 33.39 -17.77
N LYS A 216 -7.54 32.19 -18.34
CA LYS A 216 -7.41 31.98 -19.78
C LYS A 216 -8.61 32.41 -20.61
N ASP A 217 -9.82 32.35 -20.04
CA ASP A 217 -11.06 32.74 -20.73
C ASP A 217 -11.26 34.26 -20.73
N LEU A 218 -10.42 35.01 -19.97
CA LEU A 218 -10.46 36.47 -19.87
C LEU A 218 -9.40 37.17 -20.76
N VAL A 219 -8.45 36.41 -21.34
CA VAL A 219 -7.28 36.95 -22.04
C VAL A 219 -7.66 37.77 -23.28
N ASP A 220 -8.73 37.37 -23.99
CA ASP A 220 -9.14 37.99 -25.25
C ASP A 220 -10.07 39.20 -25.06
N ILE A 221 -10.40 39.56 -23.80
CA ILE A 221 -11.33 40.65 -23.49
C ILE A 221 -10.57 41.91 -23.12
N ASP A 222 -10.90 43.02 -23.77
CA ASP A 222 -10.29 44.37 -23.49
C ASP A 222 -11.08 45.07 -22.37
N PHE A 223 -10.77 44.72 -21.12
CA PHE A 223 -11.39 45.29 -19.92
C PHE A 223 -11.08 46.76 -19.67
N ALA A 224 -10.06 47.31 -20.32
CA ALA A 224 -9.77 48.74 -20.25
C ALA A 224 -10.81 49.59 -21.01
N LYS A 225 -11.31 49.05 -22.12
CA LYS A 225 -12.35 49.72 -22.91
C LYS A 225 -13.76 49.37 -22.49
N GLN A 226 -13.99 48.10 -22.01
CA GLN A 226 -15.28 47.58 -21.69
C GLN A 226 -15.26 46.73 -20.42
N PRO A 227 -15.37 47.36 -19.23
CA PRO A 227 -15.58 46.63 -17.99
C PRO A 227 -16.85 45.77 -18.09
N GLN A 228 -16.84 44.53 -17.59
CA GLN A 228 -17.94 43.58 -17.67
C GLN A 228 -18.38 43.13 -16.29
N LEU A 229 -19.67 42.83 -16.14
CA LEU A 229 -20.18 42.12 -14.96
C LEU A 229 -19.65 40.70 -14.97
N ILE A 230 -19.38 40.17 -13.78
CA ILE A 230 -18.84 38.81 -13.61
C ILE A 230 -19.73 37.74 -14.21
N GLU A 231 -21.04 38.00 -14.27
CA GLU A 231 -22.04 37.10 -14.85
C GLU A 231 -22.03 37.12 -16.39
N GLU A 232 -21.37 38.09 -17.00
CA GLU A 232 -21.24 38.22 -18.47
C GLU A 232 -20.05 37.45 -19.03
N VAL A 233 -19.10 37.08 -18.15
CA VAL A 233 -17.96 36.27 -18.58
C VAL A 233 -18.25 34.77 -18.44
N LYS A 234 -17.43 33.97 -19.07
CA LYS A 234 -17.61 32.51 -19.05
C LYS A 234 -17.36 31.93 -17.67
N ILE A 235 -18.41 31.37 -17.08
CA ILE A 235 -18.37 30.73 -15.77
C ILE A 235 -18.38 29.19 -15.92
N HIS A 236 -17.42 28.54 -15.30
CA HIS A 236 -17.34 27.07 -15.24
C HIS A 236 -18.01 26.55 -13.98
N LYS A 237 -18.56 25.33 -14.07
CA LYS A 237 -19.24 24.69 -12.93
C LYS A 237 -18.25 24.44 -11.79
N ALA A 238 -18.58 24.91 -10.60
CA ALA A 238 -17.86 24.56 -9.39
C ALA A 238 -18.18 23.13 -8.95
N ILE A 239 -17.20 22.46 -8.38
CA ILE A 239 -17.31 21.14 -7.77
C ILE A 239 -17.06 21.33 -6.28
N SER A 240 -17.87 20.67 -5.45
CA SER A 240 -17.73 20.74 -4.00
C SER A 240 -17.35 19.40 -3.40
N VAL A 241 -16.61 19.44 -2.30
CA VAL A 241 -16.24 18.29 -1.50
C VAL A 241 -16.41 18.60 -0.01
N GLY A 242 -16.78 17.61 0.78
CA GLY A 242 -16.91 17.80 2.22
C GLY A 242 -15.56 17.92 2.93
N ALA A 243 -15.44 18.83 3.90
CA ALA A 243 -14.21 19.04 4.69
C ALA A 243 -13.68 17.76 5.40
N ASN A 244 -14.58 16.84 5.74
CA ASN A 244 -14.24 15.57 6.38
C ASN A 244 -14.00 14.41 5.40
N THR A 245 -14.07 14.65 4.10
CA THR A 245 -13.80 13.63 3.08
C THR A 245 -12.34 13.23 3.13
N ALA A 246 -12.04 11.95 2.97
CA ALA A 246 -10.68 11.46 2.88
C ALA A 246 -10.02 11.87 1.55
N LEU A 247 -8.71 12.12 1.56
CA LEU A 247 -7.99 12.62 0.39
C LEU A 247 -8.01 11.62 -0.78
N ASP A 248 -7.99 10.32 -0.53
CA ASP A 248 -8.11 9.29 -1.56
C ASP A 248 -9.45 9.34 -2.31
N THR A 249 -10.51 9.71 -1.62
CA THR A 249 -11.85 9.92 -2.20
C THR A 249 -11.89 11.22 -3.00
N MET A 250 -11.33 12.31 -2.45
CA MET A 250 -11.19 13.57 -3.16
C MET A 250 -10.38 13.41 -4.46
N PHE A 251 -9.27 12.66 -4.43
CA PHE A 251 -8.46 12.35 -5.62
C PHE A 251 -9.30 11.70 -6.73
N ARG A 252 -10.14 10.73 -6.38
CA ARG A 252 -11.07 10.13 -7.35
C ARG A 252 -12.06 11.13 -7.93
N HIS A 253 -12.50 12.10 -7.13
CA HIS A 253 -13.35 13.18 -7.61
C HIS A 253 -12.63 14.09 -8.61
N PHE A 254 -11.35 14.44 -8.37
CA PHE A 254 -10.53 15.20 -9.33
C PHE A 254 -10.41 14.50 -10.68
N ILE A 255 -10.09 13.19 -10.66
CA ILE A 255 -9.97 12.40 -11.89
C ILE A 255 -11.31 12.32 -12.61
N GLY A 256 -12.39 12.03 -11.91
CA GLY A 256 -13.73 11.83 -12.51
C GLY A 256 -14.35 13.10 -13.07
N ALA A 257 -14.07 14.24 -12.46
CA ALA A 257 -14.66 15.52 -12.84
C ALA A 257 -13.79 16.36 -13.79
N HIS A 258 -12.55 15.91 -14.07
CA HIS A 258 -11.53 16.66 -14.83
C HIS A 258 -11.36 18.11 -14.33
N GLY A 259 -11.57 18.30 -13.02
CA GLY A 259 -11.44 19.58 -12.34
C GLY A 259 -10.04 19.73 -11.72
N HIS A 260 -9.61 20.97 -11.48
CA HIS A 260 -8.34 21.25 -10.81
C HIS A 260 -8.55 21.99 -9.48
N MET A 261 -9.78 22.39 -9.17
CA MET A 261 -10.14 23.10 -7.94
C MET A 261 -11.51 22.62 -7.47
N MET A 262 -11.68 22.45 -6.17
CA MET A 262 -12.94 22.12 -5.52
C MET A 262 -13.21 23.07 -4.36
N MET A 263 -14.49 23.39 -4.17
CA MET A 263 -14.94 24.11 -2.98
C MET A 263 -15.04 23.15 -1.81
N VAL A 264 -14.52 23.53 -0.66
CA VAL A 264 -14.60 22.72 0.56
C VAL A 264 -15.78 23.18 1.41
N GLU A 265 -16.71 22.26 1.65
CA GLU A 265 -17.95 22.56 2.38
C GLU A 265 -17.96 21.91 3.78
N LYS A 266 -18.44 22.68 4.77
CA LYS A 266 -18.69 22.22 6.14
C LYS A 266 -19.96 22.87 6.66
N LYS A 267 -20.94 22.06 7.09
CA LYS A 267 -22.23 22.54 7.60
C LYS A 267 -22.93 23.51 6.64
N ASN A 268 -23.02 23.16 5.36
CA ASN A 268 -23.60 23.97 4.28
C ASN A 268 -22.95 25.35 4.10
N LYS A 269 -21.70 25.50 4.46
CA LYS A 269 -20.90 26.70 4.19
C LYS A 269 -19.61 26.33 3.51
N ILE A 270 -19.17 27.18 2.60
CA ILE A 270 -17.85 27.08 1.99
C ILE A 270 -16.82 27.58 3.01
N VAL A 271 -15.92 26.70 3.39
CA VAL A 271 -14.88 26.96 4.40
C VAL A 271 -13.49 27.11 3.80
N GLY A 272 -13.32 26.77 2.54
CA GLY A 272 -12.05 26.87 1.83
C GLY A 272 -12.15 26.34 0.40
N ILE A 273 -11.01 26.27 -0.23
CA ILE A 273 -10.79 25.63 -1.53
C ILE A 273 -9.69 24.58 -1.40
N VAL A 274 -9.66 23.65 -2.31
CA VAL A 274 -8.56 22.69 -2.46
C VAL A 274 -8.30 22.47 -3.94
N THR A 275 -7.03 22.41 -4.29
CA THR A 275 -6.58 22.19 -5.67
C THR A 275 -5.95 20.81 -5.82
N ILE A 276 -5.69 20.38 -7.05
CA ILE A 276 -4.97 19.13 -7.29
C ILE A 276 -3.50 19.28 -6.91
N GLU A 277 -2.98 20.50 -7.01
CA GLU A 277 -1.63 20.89 -6.61
C GLU A 277 -1.45 20.63 -5.11
N ASP A 278 -2.36 21.07 -4.23
CA ASP A 278 -2.33 20.81 -2.78
C ASP A 278 -2.28 19.30 -2.46
N LEU A 279 -2.99 18.50 -3.27
CA LEU A 279 -3.00 17.06 -3.09
C LEU A 279 -1.67 16.41 -3.51
N ILE A 280 -1.07 16.91 -4.59
CA ILE A 280 0.24 16.42 -5.07
C ILE A 280 1.33 16.78 -4.07
N GLU A 281 1.32 18.00 -3.54
CA GLU A 281 2.23 18.44 -2.47
C GLU A 281 2.14 17.54 -1.24
N GLU A 282 0.92 17.18 -0.85
CA GLU A 282 0.69 16.26 0.26
C GLU A 282 1.25 14.85 0.01
N ILE A 283 1.26 14.38 -1.25
CA ILE A 283 1.84 13.09 -1.64
C ILE A 283 3.36 13.16 -1.68
N LEU A 284 3.91 14.26 -2.20
CA LEU A 284 5.35 14.45 -2.38
C LEU A 284 6.06 14.83 -1.08
N GLY A 285 5.33 15.34 -0.07
CA GLY A 285 5.90 15.85 1.18
C GLY A 285 6.64 17.19 1.05
N HIS A 286 6.64 17.80 -0.14
CA HIS A 286 7.29 19.09 -0.42
C HIS A 286 6.31 20.04 -1.07
N GLU A 287 6.46 21.35 -0.79
CA GLU A 287 5.78 22.40 -1.55
C GLU A 287 6.34 22.42 -2.99
N ILE A 288 5.43 22.39 -3.96
CA ILE A 288 5.78 22.59 -5.37
C ILE A 288 6.02 24.09 -5.52
N GLU A 289 7.28 24.49 -5.70
CA GLU A 289 7.61 25.90 -5.99
C GLU A 289 6.92 26.30 -7.30
N ASP A 290 6.00 27.26 -7.20
CA ASP A 290 5.37 27.88 -8.37
C ASP A 290 6.44 28.63 -9.16
N GLU A 291 6.64 28.30 -10.44
CA GLU A 291 7.59 28.95 -11.36
C GLU A 291 7.40 30.47 -11.47
N THR A 292 6.31 31.00 -10.87
CA THR A 292 5.93 32.43 -10.95
C THR A 292 6.65 33.33 -9.96
N LEU A 293 7.44 32.80 -9.01
CA LEU A 293 8.11 33.63 -7.98
C LEU A 293 9.56 34.05 -8.32
N HIS A 294 10.09 33.63 -9.47
CA HIS A 294 11.44 33.97 -9.91
C HIS A 294 11.46 34.70 -11.28
N GLY A 295 10.64 35.73 -11.43
CA GLY A 295 10.62 36.62 -12.59
C GLY A 295 10.86 38.07 -12.19
#